data_300ddf33d654c6f17f57785c66220b7e
#
_entry.id   300ddf33d654c6f17f57785c66220b7e
#
_cell.length_a   1.000
_cell.length_b   1.000
_cell.length_c   1.000
_cell.angle_alpha   90.00
_cell.angle_beta   90.00
_cell.angle_gamma   90.00
#
_symmetry.space_group_name_H-M   'P 1'
#
loop_
_entity.id
_entity.type
_entity.pdbx_description
1 polymer ?
#
loop_
_entity_poly.entity_id
_entity_poly.type
_entity_poly.pdbx_seq_one_letter_code
_entity_poly.pdbx_strand_id
1 'polypeptide(L)'
;MKMIVGLGNPGPRYACNRHNIGFQVLDRLASRHAVQLSRSKFNALYGEGWIVRPRGLKRAATACDSPPRQKVLLARPLTFMNRSGTAVAPLARYFAVEAQEVFVIYDELDLPSGKLRLRPFGGAGGHNGMKSLIQQLGTERFPRARVGIGRPPALMDPAAYVLQDFSEEEESEFGPLRSRIADAVECWLFQGIDIAMNCFNG
;
A
#
# COMPACT_ATOMS: atom_id res chain seq x y z
N MET A 1 13.64 -6.33 -8.31
CA MET A 1 12.25 -5.90 -8.67
C MET A 1 11.55 -5.57 -7.38
N LYS A 2 10.81 -4.46 -7.29
CA LYS A 2 10.07 -4.09 -6.08
C LYS A 2 8.59 -4.45 -6.22
N MET A 3 7.95 -4.84 -5.11
CA MET A 3 6.54 -5.21 -5.07
C MET A 3 5.75 -4.18 -4.26
N ILE A 4 4.64 -3.69 -4.79
CA ILE A 4 3.72 -2.80 -4.10
C ILE A 4 2.40 -3.56 -3.90
N VAL A 5 1.96 -3.65 -2.65
CA VAL A 5 0.76 -4.37 -2.24
C VAL A 5 -0.24 -3.38 -1.66
N GLY A 6 -1.40 -3.26 -2.26
CA GLY A 6 -2.56 -2.65 -1.61
C GLY A 6 -3.33 -3.71 -0.85
N LEU A 7 -3.72 -3.44 0.41
CA LEU A 7 -4.62 -4.30 1.16
C LEU A 7 -6.07 -3.87 0.99
N GLY A 8 -6.97 -4.84 1.03
CA GLY A 8 -8.41 -4.67 0.89
C GLY A 8 -9.14 -6.00 0.84
N ASN A 9 -10.47 -5.95 0.85
CA ASN A 9 -11.35 -7.10 0.64
C ASN A 9 -11.81 -7.16 -0.81
N PRO A 10 -11.91 -8.36 -1.42
CA PRO A 10 -12.37 -8.52 -2.79
C PRO A 10 -13.89 -8.35 -2.91
N GLY A 11 -14.32 -7.87 -4.06
CA GLY A 11 -15.72 -7.72 -4.42
C GLY A 11 -16.20 -6.27 -4.47
N PRO A 12 -17.20 -5.99 -5.35
CA PRO A 12 -17.65 -4.62 -5.63
C PRO A 12 -18.23 -3.91 -4.40
N ARG A 13 -18.86 -4.63 -3.48
CA ARG A 13 -19.42 -4.07 -2.25
C ARG A 13 -18.40 -3.47 -1.29
N TYR A 14 -17.11 -3.78 -1.45
CA TYR A 14 -16.03 -3.25 -0.62
C TYR A 14 -15.21 -2.17 -1.32
N ALA A 15 -15.46 -1.91 -2.60
CA ALA A 15 -14.59 -1.08 -3.43
C ALA A 15 -14.37 0.33 -2.85
N CYS A 16 -15.41 0.92 -2.25
CA CYS A 16 -15.39 2.26 -1.68
C CYS A 16 -15.13 2.28 -0.17
N ASN A 17 -15.00 1.12 0.48
CA ASN A 17 -14.81 1.05 1.93
C ASN A 17 -13.46 1.62 2.38
N ARG A 18 -13.41 2.12 3.63
CA ARG A 18 -12.18 2.57 4.29
C ARG A 18 -11.10 1.48 4.30
N HIS A 19 -11.49 0.23 4.56
CA HIS A 19 -10.59 -0.93 4.59
C HIS A 19 -9.95 -1.25 3.23
N ASN A 20 -10.49 -0.69 2.14
CA ASN A 20 -9.99 -0.86 0.78
C ASN A 20 -9.11 0.31 0.29
N ILE A 21 -8.73 1.24 1.18
CA ILE A 21 -7.85 2.35 0.80
C ILE A 21 -6.56 1.88 0.12
N GLY A 22 -6.01 0.73 0.54
CA GLY A 22 -4.85 0.13 -0.09
C GLY A 22 -5.09 -0.24 -1.55
N PHE A 23 -6.24 -0.85 -1.87
CA PHE A 23 -6.64 -1.15 -3.26
C PHE A 23 -6.83 0.13 -4.07
N GLN A 24 -7.50 1.13 -3.50
CA GLN A 24 -7.79 2.40 -4.18
C GLN A 24 -6.50 3.16 -4.54
N VAL A 25 -5.50 3.16 -3.66
CA VAL A 25 -4.17 3.73 -3.95
C VAL A 25 -3.43 2.92 -5.00
N LEU A 26 -3.50 1.58 -4.92
CA LEU A 26 -2.85 0.70 -5.91
C LEU A 26 -3.44 0.91 -7.31
N ASP A 27 -4.77 1.04 -7.42
CA ASP A 27 -5.46 1.32 -8.69
C ASP A 27 -5.06 2.70 -9.25
N ARG A 28 -4.90 3.71 -8.37
CA ARG A 28 -4.38 5.03 -8.75
C ARG A 28 -2.97 4.95 -9.31
N LEU A 29 -2.08 4.20 -8.64
CA LEU A 29 -0.69 3.99 -9.08
C LEU A 29 -0.65 3.22 -10.41
N ALA A 30 -1.45 2.17 -10.54
CA ALA A 30 -1.58 1.36 -11.73
C ALA A 30 -2.04 2.19 -12.95
N SER A 31 -3.08 3.01 -12.76
CA SER A 31 -3.58 3.93 -13.80
C SER A 31 -2.53 4.97 -14.22
N ARG A 32 -1.85 5.59 -13.22
CA ARG A 32 -0.81 6.62 -13.48
C ARG A 32 0.32 6.12 -14.37
N HIS A 33 0.70 4.85 -14.22
CA HIS A 33 1.84 4.26 -14.91
C HIS A 33 1.47 3.23 -15.98
N ALA A 34 0.19 3.14 -16.34
CA ALA A 34 -0.35 2.20 -17.32
C ALA A 34 0.03 0.73 -17.02
N VAL A 35 0.09 0.37 -15.73
CA VAL A 35 0.32 -1.02 -15.29
C VAL A 35 -1.03 -1.73 -15.17
N GLN A 36 -1.27 -2.71 -16.01
CA GLN A 36 -2.53 -3.46 -15.99
C GLN A 36 -2.49 -4.59 -14.95
N LEU A 37 -3.42 -4.55 -13.98
CA LEU A 37 -3.67 -5.64 -13.03
C LEU A 37 -4.57 -6.67 -13.69
N SER A 38 -4.01 -7.56 -14.52
CA SER A 38 -4.78 -8.49 -15.36
C SER A 38 -4.42 -9.97 -15.17
N ARG A 39 -3.37 -10.25 -14.41
CA ARG A 39 -2.93 -11.63 -14.15
C ARG A 39 -3.32 -12.06 -12.74
N SER A 40 -3.66 -13.34 -12.57
CA SER A 40 -4.01 -13.91 -11.28
C SER A 40 -3.13 -15.11 -10.95
N LYS A 41 -2.56 -15.14 -9.74
CA LYS A 41 -1.79 -16.26 -9.21
C LYS A 41 -1.81 -16.22 -7.67
N PHE A 42 -1.85 -17.38 -7.02
CA PHE A 42 -1.88 -17.53 -5.56
C PHE A 42 -2.97 -16.69 -4.87
N ASN A 43 -4.16 -16.60 -5.48
CA ASN A 43 -5.24 -15.73 -5.00
C ASN A 43 -4.83 -14.25 -4.89
N ALA A 44 -3.95 -13.78 -5.76
CA ALA A 44 -3.63 -12.38 -5.93
C ALA A 44 -3.85 -11.95 -7.37
N LEU A 45 -4.47 -10.79 -7.58
CA LEU A 45 -4.48 -10.10 -8.87
C LEU A 45 -3.22 -9.22 -8.93
N TYR A 46 -2.47 -9.30 -10.04
CA TYR A 46 -1.22 -8.58 -10.17
C TYR A 46 -0.95 -8.10 -11.59
N GLY A 47 -0.04 -7.13 -11.70
CA GLY A 47 0.51 -6.64 -12.94
C GLY A 47 1.99 -6.30 -12.81
N GLU A 48 2.76 -6.59 -13.84
CA GLU A 48 4.16 -6.16 -13.95
C GLU A 48 4.25 -4.93 -14.85
N GLY A 49 5.11 -4.01 -14.50
CA GLY A 49 5.32 -2.81 -15.30
C GLY A 49 6.57 -2.05 -14.90
N TRP A 50 6.68 -0.86 -15.46
CA TRP A 50 7.79 0.07 -15.19
C TRP A 50 7.24 1.39 -14.69
N ILE A 51 7.73 1.83 -13.55
CA ILE A 51 7.50 3.19 -13.07
C ILE A 51 8.68 4.04 -13.49
N VAL A 52 8.41 5.13 -14.22
CA VAL A 52 9.42 6.12 -14.61
C VAL A 52 9.56 7.13 -13.48
N ARG A 53 10.78 7.55 -13.19
CA ARG A 53 11.06 8.57 -12.16
C ARG A 53 10.28 9.86 -12.49
N PRO A 54 9.47 10.38 -11.56
CA PRO A 54 8.77 11.65 -11.76
C PRO A 54 9.73 12.81 -11.99
N ARG A 55 9.38 13.71 -12.92
CA ARG A 55 10.11 14.97 -13.13
C ARG A 55 9.98 15.79 -11.84
N GLY A 56 11.12 16.22 -11.27
CA GLY A 56 11.13 17.00 -10.02
C GLY A 56 11.46 16.19 -8.76
N LEU A 57 11.43 14.86 -8.81
CA LEU A 57 11.98 14.05 -7.73
C LEU A 57 13.50 14.22 -7.73
N LYS A 58 14.03 15.03 -6.79
CA LYS A 58 15.47 15.30 -6.69
C LYS A 58 16.24 13.98 -6.58
N ARG A 59 17.36 13.88 -7.28
CA ARG A 59 18.27 12.74 -7.17
C ARG A 59 18.84 12.73 -5.75
N ALA A 60 18.76 11.60 -5.02
CA ALA A 60 19.44 11.49 -3.74
C ALA A 60 20.95 11.68 -3.98
N ALA A 61 21.59 12.49 -3.15
CA ALA A 61 23.02 12.82 -3.30
C ALA A 61 23.92 11.57 -3.31
N THR A 62 23.47 10.47 -2.72
CA THR A 62 24.16 9.18 -2.64
C THR A 62 23.78 8.17 -3.74
N ALA A 63 22.74 8.45 -4.53
CA ALA A 63 22.27 7.56 -5.59
C ALA A 63 22.92 7.92 -6.94
N CYS A 64 24.18 7.57 -7.11
CA CYS A 64 24.87 7.80 -8.38
C CYS A 64 24.23 7.04 -9.56
N ASP A 65 23.50 5.93 -9.31
CA ASP A 65 23.03 4.97 -10.32
C ASP A 65 21.55 4.56 -10.20
N SER A 66 20.67 5.38 -9.58
CA SER A 66 19.26 5.01 -9.59
C SER A 66 18.74 5.02 -11.03
N PRO A 67 18.19 3.89 -11.52
CA PRO A 67 17.72 3.81 -12.90
C PRO A 67 16.60 4.83 -13.17
N PRO A 68 16.51 5.37 -14.39
CA PRO A 68 15.45 6.31 -14.75
C PRO A 68 14.05 5.67 -14.67
N ARG A 69 13.97 4.35 -14.61
CA ARG A 69 12.75 3.56 -14.45
C ARG A 69 12.99 2.36 -13.53
N GLN A 70 11.99 1.99 -12.76
CA GLN A 70 12.03 0.87 -11.82
C GLN A 70 11.01 -0.20 -12.27
N LYS A 71 11.46 -1.46 -12.42
CA LYS A 71 10.53 -2.58 -12.63
C LYS A 71 9.78 -2.86 -11.34
N VAL A 72 8.45 -2.92 -11.43
CA VAL A 72 7.56 -3.14 -10.30
C VAL A 72 6.58 -4.28 -10.55
N LEU A 73 6.15 -4.90 -9.46
CA LEU A 73 5.03 -5.79 -9.37
C LEU A 73 3.96 -5.12 -8.50
N LEU A 74 2.85 -4.75 -9.09
CA LEU A 74 1.67 -4.27 -8.35
C LEU A 74 0.77 -5.46 -8.05
N ALA A 75 0.32 -5.59 -6.81
CA ALA A 75 -0.49 -6.74 -6.41
C ALA A 75 -1.56 -6.37 -5.39
N ARG A 76 -2.74 -6.97 -5.55
CA ARG A 76 -3.80 -6.99 -4.54
C ARG A 76 -4.24 -8.41 -4.24
N PRO A 77 -4.33 -8.80 -2.95
CA PRO A 77 -4.89 -10.08 -2.54
C PRO A 77 -6.36 -10.19 -2.98
N LEU A 78 -6.75 -11.35 -3.48
CA LEU A 78 -8.16 -11.68 -3.73
C LEU A 78 -8.76 -12.49 -2.57
N THR A 79 -8.04 -12.61 -1.47
CA THR A 79 -8.49 -13.17 -0.19
C THR A 79 -9.15 -12.10 0.65
N PHE A 80 -9.95 -12.49 1.65
CA PHE A 80 -10.35 -11.54 2.69
C PHE A 80 -9.14 -11.06 3.49
N MET A 81 -9.27 -9.88 4.13
CA MET A 81 -8.21 -9.14 4.80
C MET A 81 -7.33 -10.02 5.72
N ASN A 82 -7.95 -10.80 6.58
CA ASN A 82 -7.25 -11.68 7.54
C ASN A 82 -6.44 -12.81 6.90
N ARG A 83 -6.53 -13.01 5.59
CA ARG A 83 -5.80 -14.01 4.80
C ARG A 83 -4.88 -13.39 3.74
N SER A 84 -4.68 -12.07 3.74
CA SER A 84 -3.88 -11.37 2.71
C SER A 84 -2.47 -11.94 2.55
N GLY A 85 -1.82 -12.33 3.64
CA GLY A 85 -0.49 -12.93 3.61
C GLY A 85 -0.41 -14.24 2.83
N THR A 86 -1.48 -15.06 2.82
CA THR A 86 -1.50 -16.33 2.08
C THR A 86 -1.50 -16.15 0.55
N ALA A 87 -1.83 -14.96 0.08
CA ALA A 87 -1.74 -14.59 -1.31
C ALA A 87 -0.40 -13.88 -1.62
N VAL A 88 0.01 -12.94 -0.77
CA VAL A 88 1.18 -12.08 -1.01
C VAL A 88 2.50 -12.84 -0.86
N ALA A 89 2.67 -13.66 0.19
CA ALA A 89 3.94 -14.33 0.44
C ALA A 89 4.32 -15.35 -0.65
N PRO A 90 3.40 -16.23 -1.14
CA PRO A 90 3.71 -17.08 -2.29
C PRO A 90 4.01 -16.30 -3.56
N LEU A 91 3.31 -15.17 -3.79
CA LEU A 91 3.55 -14.32 -4.94
C LEU A 91 4.94 -13.67 -4.86
N ALA A 92 5.34 -13.13 -3.71
CA ALA A 92 6.67 -12.57 -3.48
C ALA A 92 7.77 -13.61 -3.72
N ARG A 93 7.61 -14.84 -3.18
CA ARG A 93 8.55 -15.94 -3.43
C ARG A 93 8.64 -16.31 -4.91
N TYR A 94 7.51 -16.40 -5.60
CA TYR A 94 7.49 -16.73 -7.03
C TYR A 94 8.26 -15.73 -7.90
N PHE A 95 8.21 -14.45 -7.55
CA PHE A 95 8.94 -13.39 -8.24
C PHE A 95 10.33 -13.09 -7.63
N ALA A 96 10.78 -13.89 -6.67
CA ALA A 96 12.04 -13.69 -5.94
C ALA A 96 12.17 -12.26 -5.38
N VAL A 97 11.08 -11.74 -4.76
CA VAL A 97 11.06 -10.43 -4.11
C VAL A 97 11.27 -10.63 -2.62
N GLU A 98 12.36 -10.06 -2.10
CA GLU A 98 12.66 -10.04 -0.67
C GLU A 98 11.65 -9.19 0.12
N ALA A 99 11.40 -9.53 1.38
CA ALA A 99 10.41 -8.82 2.20
C ALA A 99 10.68 -7.31 2.27
N GLN A 100 11.94 -6.88 2.35
CA GLN A 100 12.34 -5.45 2.39
C GLN A 100 11.99 -4.69 1.09
N GLU A 101 11.77 -5.42 0.00
CA GLU A 101 11.34 -4.89 -1.31
C GLU A 101 9.83 -4.94 -1.52
N VAL A 102 9.06 -5.37 -0.50
CA VAL A 102 7.59 -5.38 -0.50
C VAL A 102 7.07 -4.16 0.25
N PHE A 103 6.46 -3.21 -0.47
CA PHE A 103 5.82 -2.04 0.13
C PHE A 103 4.32 -2.29 0.30
N VAL A 104 3.79 -2.13 1.51
CA VAL A 104 2.38 -2.43 1.83
C VAL A 104 1.61 -1.15 2.14
N ILE A 105 0.42 -0.99 1.55
CA ILE A 105 -0.49 0.15 1.77
C ILE A 105 -1.76 -0.37 2.46
N TYR A 106 -2.12 0.22 3.60
CA TYR A 106 -3.28 -0.20 4.39
C TYR A 106 -3.84 0.93 5.26
N ASP A 107 -5.09 0.76 5.70
CA ASP A 107 -5.79 1.67 6.61
C ASP A 107 -5.30 1.53 8.06
N GLU A 108 -5.31 2.63 8.78
CA GLU A 108 -4.85 2.70 10.16
C GLU A 108 -5.82 3.50 11.04
N LEU A 109 -6.40 2.83 12.03
CA LEU A 109 -7.35 3.43 12.98
C LEU A 109 -6.71 4.39 13.96
N ASP A 110 -5.44 4.13 14.35
CA ASP A 110 -4.73 4.92 15.37
C ASP A 110 -4.08 6.19 14.80
N LEU A 111 -4.22 6.43 13.51
CA LEU A 111 -3.82 7.70 12.89
C LEU A 111 -5.07 8.57 12.64
N PRO A 112 -5.00 9.88 12.89
CA PRO A 112 -6.07 10.78 12.49
C PRO A 112 -6.44 10.64 11.02
N SER A 113 -7.72 10.86 10.68
CA SER A 113 -8.20 10.86 9.30
C SER A 113 -7.33 11.75 8.41
N GLY A 114 -7.06 11.32 7.17
CA GLY A 114 -6.26 12.06 6.22
C GLY A 114 -4.74 12.07 6.46
N LYS A 115 -4.25 11.46 7.56
CA LYS A 115 -2.81 11.41 7.85
C LYS A 115 -2.14 10.20 7.18
N LEU A 116 -0.97 10.47 6.59
CA LEU A 116 -0.08 9.44 6.06
C LEU A 116 1.13 9.25 6.99
N ARG A 117 1.45 7.99 7.28
CA ARG A 117 2.67 7.65 8.02
C ARG A 117 3.39 6.47 7.35
N LEU A 118 4.56 6.73 6.80
CA LEU A 118 5.46 5.70 6.27
C LEU A 118 6.31 5.11 7.40
N ARG A 119 6.58 3.80 7.31
CA ARG A 119 7.46 3.10 8.24
C ARG A 119 8.31 2.07 7.49
N PRO A 120 9.59 1.86 7.86
CA PRO A 120 10.44 0.86 7.23
C PRO A 120 10.13 -0.56 7.71
N PHE A 121 9.56 -0.68 8.93
CA PHE A 121 9.17 -1.93 9.58
C PHE A 121 8.18 -1.65 10.71
N GLY A 122 7.64 -2.70 11.33
CA GLY A 122 6.80 -2.60 12.53
C GLY A 122 5.74 -3.69 12.63
N GLY A 123 5.14 -3.83 13.81
CA GLY A 123 4.09 -4.79 14.09
C GLY A 123 2.78 -4.54 13.34
N ALA A 124 1.79 -5.38 13.62
CA ALA A 124 0.50 -5.37 12.94
C ALA A 124 -0.45 -4.23 13.39
N GLY A 125 -0.25 -3.65 14.58
CA GLY A 125 -1.11 -2.59 15.11
C GLY A 125 -2.59 -2.97 15.19
N GLY A 126 -2.92 -4.25 15.43
CA GLY A 126 -4.30 -4.75 15.40
C GLY A 126 -4.86 -5.03 14.01
N HIS A 127 -4.21 -4.60 12.92
CA HIS A 127 -4.70 -4.76 11.56
C HIS A 127 -4.56 -6.21 11.07
N ASN A 128 -5.68 -6.89 10.79
CA ASN A 128 -5.70 -8.32 10.45
C ASN A 128 -4.91 -8.67 9.18
N GLY A 129 -4.91 -7.82 8.17
CA GLY A 129 -4.12 -8.01 6.95
C GLY A 129 -2.63 -7.95 7.22
N MET A 130 -2.18 -7.01 8.05
CA MET A 130 -0.78 -6.88 8.46
C MET A 130 -0.34 -8.06 9.32
N LYS A 131 -1.19 -8.54 10.25
CA LYS A 131 -0.94 -9.76 11.03
C LYS A 131 -0.71 -10.96 10.12
N SER A 132 -1.58 -11.15 9.13
CA SER A 132 -1.46 -12.22 8.13
C SER A 132 -0.18 -12.10 7.30
N LEU A 133 0.18 -10.89 6.86
CA LEU A 133 1.41 -10.65 6.10
C LEU A 133 2.67 -10.98 6.92
N ILE A 134 2.76 -10.47 8.15
CA ILE A 134 3.90 -10.72 9.05
C ILE A 134 4.07 -12.23 9.28
N GLN A 135 2.98 -12.94 9.55
CA GLN A 135 2.99 -14.38 9.75
C GLN A 135 3.48 -15.15 8.52
N GLN A 136 3.03 -14.78 7.31
CA GLN A 136 3.33 -15.52 6.08
C GLN A 136 4.68 -15.14 5.44
N LEU A 137 5.13 -13.89 5.63
CA LEU A 137 6.47 -13.44 5.24
C LEU A 137 7.55 -13.83 6.27
N GLY A 138 7.16 -14.14 7.51
CA GLY A 138 8.07 -14.52 8.59
C GLY A 138 8.88 -13.35 9.16
N THR A 139 8.49 -12.11 8.87
CA THR A 139 9.22 -10.91 9.29
C THR A 139 8.32 -9.69 9.34
N GLU A 140 8.68 -8.72 10.19
CA GLU A 140 8.08 -7.37 10.23
C GLU A 140 8.87 -6.35 9.40
N ARG A 141 10.01 -6.75 8.82
CA ARG A 141 10.95 -5.86 8.12
C ARG A 141 10.57 -5.67 6.66
N PHE A 142 9.47 -4.95 6.43
CA PHE A 142 9.04 -4.48 5.12
C PHE A 142 8.43 -3.09 5.21
N PRO A 143 8.72 -2.21 4.23
CA PRO A 143 8.20 -0.84 4.21
C PRO A 143 6.68 -0.81 4.04
N ARG A 144 6.05 0.20 4.65
CA ARG A 144 4.61 0.34 4.62
C ARG A 144 4.13 1.77 4.70
N ALA A 145 2.97 2.03 4.10
CA ALA A 145 2.18 3.25 4.26
C ALA A 145 0.96 2.97 5.14
N ARG A 146 0.91 3.61 6.30
CA ARG A 146 -0.24 3.63 7.21
C ARG A 146 -1.10 4.83 6.82
N VAL A 147 -2.31 4.57 6.36
CA VAL A 147 -3.25 5.61 5.93
C VAL A 147 -4.27 5.81 7.04
N GLY A 148 -4.21 6.95 7.70
CA GLY A 148 -5.11 7.29 8.81
C GLY A 148 -6.55 7.42 8.30
N ILE A 149 -7.44 6.63 8.91
CA ILE A 149 -8.89 6.70 8.69
C ILE A 149 -9.62 7.18 9.94
N GLY A 150 -8.88 7.47 11.04
CA GLY A 150 -9.43 7.84 12.33
C GLY A 150 -10.07 6.66 13.07
N ARG A 151 -10.37 6.89 14.33
CA ARG A 151 -11.12 5.91 15.15
C ARG A 151 -12.63 6.07 14.95
N PRO A 152 -13.40 4.98 15.06
CA PRO A 152 -14.85 5.07 15.01
C PRO A 152 -15.41 5.93 16.15
N PRO A 153 -16.62 6.50 15.98
CA PRO A 153 -17.35 7.11 17.08
C PRO A 153 -17.52 6.16 18.27
N ALA A 154 -17.62 6.68 19.49
CA ALA A 154 -17.46 5.97 20.77
C ALA A 154 -18.23 4.66 20.99
N LEU A 155 -19.30 4.40 20.23
CA LEU A 155 -20.14 3.19 20.35
C LEU A 155 -20.09 2.28 19.11
N MET A 156 -19.31 2.63 18.09
CA MET A 156 -19.25 1.84 16.85
C MET A 156 -18.12 0.80 16.93
N ASP A 157 -18.45 -0.43 16.55
CA ASP A 157 -17.45 -1.50 16.40
C ASP A 157 -16.43 -1.12 15.31
N PRO A 158 -15.11 -1.17 15.62
CA PRO A 158 -14.08 -0.91 14.64
C PRO A 158 -14.17 -1.75 13.35
N ALA A 159 -14.58 -3.02 13.48
CA ALA A 159 -14.76 -3.89 12.31
C ALA A 159 -15.91 -3.41 11.40
N ALA A 160 -16.99 -2.90 11.98
CA ALA A 160 -18.07 -2.29 11.21
C ALA A 160 -17.67 -0.97 10.58
N TYR A 161 -16.87 -0.15 11.27
CA TYR A 161 -16.41 1.15 10.79
C TYR A 161 -15.52 1.04 9.54
N VAL A 162 -14.53 0.16 9.54
CA VAL A 162 -13.63 0.00 8.39
C VAL A 162 -14.34 -0.52 7.14
N LEU A 163 -15.49 -1.18 7.30
CA LEU A 163 -16.31 -1.67 6.20
C LEU A 163 -17.35 -0.65 5.68
N GLN A 164 -17.39 0.55 6.25
CA GLN A 164 -18.19 1.64 5.71
C GLN A 164 -17.43 2.36 4.59
N ASP A 165 -18.20 2.90 3.65
CA ASP A 165 -17.68 3.78 2.60
C ASP A 165 -17.27 5.13 3.18
N PHE A 166 -16.35 5.81 2.52
CA PHE A 166 -16.08 7.21 2.80
C PHE A 166 -17.31 8.05 2.47
N SER A 167 -17.62 9.07 3.30
CA SER A 167 -18.62 10.07 2.97
C SER A 167 -18.11 10.97 1.83
N GLU A 168 -19.01 11.76 1.21
CA GLU A 168 -18.62 12.72 0.17
C GLU A 168 -17.60 13.75 0.68
N GLU A 169 -17.75 14.17 1.94
CA GLU A 169 -16.82 15.08 2.61
C GLU A 169 -15.45 14.42 2.78
N GLU A 170 -15.41 13.20 3.28
CA GLU A 170 -14.17 12.42 3.39
C GLU A 170 -13.55 12.17 2.02
N GLU A 171 -14.32 11.85 0.98
CA GLU A 171 -13.80 11.65 -0.38
C GLU A 171 -13.09 12.90 -0.93
N SER A 172 -13.52 14.10 -0.57
CA SER A 172 -12.85 15.35 -0.94
C SER A 172 -11.43 15.44 -0.35
N GLU A 173 -11.20 14.85 0.82
CA GLU A 173 -9.89 14.76 1.47
C GLU A 173 -9.08 13.55 0.97
N PHE A 174 -9.71 12.37 0.88
CA PHE A 174 -9.03 11.13 0.51
C PHE A 174 -8.67 11.03 -0.97
N GLY A 175 -9.36 11.75 -1.85
CA GLY A 175 -9.01 11.83 -3.27
C GLY A 175 -7.58 12.36 -3.51
N PRO A 176 -7.23 13.57 -3.02
CA PRO A 176 -5.86 14.08 -3.04
C PRO A 176 -4.87 13.22 -2.24
N LEU A 177 -5.29 12.67 -1.09
CA LEU A 177 -4.45 11.82 -0.26
C LEU A 177 -3.99 10.55 -1.00
N ARG A 178 -4.88 9.89 -1.75
CA ARG A 178 -4.50 8.73 -2.59
C ARG A 178 -3.40 9.07 -3.59
N SER A 179 -3.44 10.27 -4.17
CA SER A 179 -2.39 10.75 -5.07
C SER A 179 -1.08 11.01 -4.32
N ARG A 180 -1.13 11.64 -3.14
CA ARG A 180 0.04 11.88 -2.28
C ARG A 180 0.69 10.56 -1.83
N ILE A 181 -0.12 9.51 -1.54
CA ILE A 181 0.42 8.19 -1.20
C ILE A 181 1.13 7.56 -2.41
N ALA A 182 0.58 7.70 -3.62
CA ALA A 182 1.25 7.25 -4.83
C ALA A 182 2.60 7.98 -5.02
N ASP A 183 2.67 9.30 -4.78
CA ASP A 183 3.92 10.06 -4.82
C ASP A 183 4.93 9.56 -3.77
N ALA A 184 4.46 9.18 -2.57
CA ALA A 184 5.30 8.60 -1.53
C ALA A 184 5.87 7.22 -1.92
N VAL A 185 5.07 6.38 -2.59
CA VAL A 185 5.53 5.10 -3.15
C VAL A 185 6.59 5.34 -4.23
N GLU A 186 6.37 6.30 -5.13
CA GLU A 186 7.34 6.67 -6.16
C GLU A 186 8.64 7.19 -5.52
N CYS A 187 8.55 8.01 -4.48
CA CYS A 187 9.72 8.45 -3.71
C CYS A 187 10.48 7.27 -3.11
N TRP A 188 9.79 6.32 -2.48
CA TRP A 188 10.42 5.10 -1.98
C TRP A 188 11.10 4.27 -3.07
N LEU A 189 10.48 4.14 -4.24
CA LEU A 189 11.04 3.37 -5.36
C LEU A 189 12.41 3.91 -5.79
N PHE A 190 12.60 5.21 -5.79
CA PHE A 190 13.80 5.87 -6.35
C PHE A 190 14.77 6.44 -5.32
N GLN A 191 14.32 6.71 -4.09
CA GLN A 191 15.14 7.35 -3.06
C GLN A 191 15.23 6.55 -1.75
N GLY A 192 14.44 5.48 -1.64
CA GLY A 192 14.38 4.67 -0.43
C GLY A 192 13.42 5.19 0.63
N ILE A 193 13.24 4.37 1.68
CA ILE A 193 12.18 4.61 2.67
C ILE A 193 12.49 5.82 3.58
N ASP A 194 13.74 6.06 3.91
CA ASP A 194 14.14 7.14 4.83
C ASP A 194 13.82 8.51 4.23
N ILE A 195 14.16 8.72 2.94
CA ILE A 195 13.84 9.96 2.24
C ILE A 195 12.32 10.11 2.06
N ALA A 196 11.63 9.02 1.69
CA ALA A 196 10.18 9.05 1.59
C ALA A 196 9.52 9.41 2.94
N MET A 197 10.01 8.88 4.06
CA MET A 197 9.54 9.24 5.40
C MET A 197 9.76 10.73 5.70
N ASN A 198 10.92 11.26 5.40
CA ASN A 198 11.24 12.68 5.63
C ASN A 198 10.34 13.62 4.82
N CYS A 199 9.95 13.22 3.60
CA CYS A 199 9.11 14.03 2.72
C CYS A 199 7.61 13.94 3.02
N PHE A 200 7.14 12.79 3.52
CA PHE A 200 5.71 12.49 3.56
C PHE A 200 5.10 12.27 4.95
N ASN A 201 5.90 12.12 6.01
CA ASN A 201 5.43 11.89 7.39
C ASN A 201 5.04 13.18 8.14
N GLY A 202 4.77 14.26 7.48
CA GLY A 202 4.36 15.53 8.07
C GLY A 202 2.86 15.63 8.32
#